data_00bf8a62ec2c2c6d8408deffbe11bc28
#
_entry.id   00bf8a62ec2c2c6d8408deffbe11bc28
#
_cell.length_a   1.000
_cell.length_b   1.000
_cell.length_c   1.000
_cell.angle_alpha   90.00
_cell.angle_beta   90.00
_cell.angle_gamma   90.00
#
_symmetry.space_group_name_H-M   'P 1'
#
loop_
_entity.id
_entity.type
_entity.pdbx_description
1 polymer ?
#
loop_
_entity_poly.entity_id
_entity_poly.type
_entity_poly.pdbx_seq_one_letter_code
_entity_poly.pdbx_strand_id
1 'polypeptide(L)'
;RLSLHGGHWQLSGSKFYTTGALYADWVDVSANNPDEQRVSVTVRTNDPGVEIIDDWNGFGQTLTASGTAHFREVPVDPLNVILAENRFRYSPAFFQSVHTATLTGIGRALAEETAGHVARRTRSFSSGNAPRVAHDPQVLQVVGNLRSAAYAAGAIAAQNFQALERAHQAHLNDDEHALSHAVNIAELEVAQSQTIVSDLIIKASGDLFDALSASATLKPLGLDRFWRNARTLSSHNPRIYKSRIVGDFAVNGTPPPAQWRIGVA
;
A
#
# COMPACT_ATOMS: atom_id res chain seq x y z
N ARG A 1 -15.03 -2.50 -19.90
CA ARG A 1 -15.68 -3.77 -20.27
C ARG A 1 -14.81 -4.51 -21.28
N LEU A 2 -14.88 -5.83 -21.24
CA LEU A 2 -14.37 -6.71 -22.28
C LEU A 2 -15.57 -7.13 -23.13
N SER A 3 -15.50 -6.95 -24.45
CA SER A 3 -16.57 -7.28 -25.40
C SER A 3 -16.02 -8.11 -26.56
N LEU A 4 -16.92 -8.83 -27.24
CA LEU A 4 -16.58 -9.65 -28.41
C LEU A 4 -17.23 -9.03 -29.65
N HIS A 5 -16.43 -8.56 -30.59
CA HIS A 5 -16.88 -7.96 -31.84
C HIS A 5 -16.26 -8.68 -33.04
N GLY A 6 -17.10 -9.26 -33.91
CA GLY A 6 -16.61 -9.98 -35.09
C GLY A 6 -15.68 -11.17 -34.76
N GLY A 7 -15.83 -11.77 -33.60
CA GLY A 7 -14.96 -12.86 -33.13
C GLY A 7 -13.65 -12.40 -32.45
N HIS A 8 -13.44 -11.10 -32.27
CA HIS A 8 -12.25 -10.52 -31.62
C HIS A 8 -12.61 -9.87 -30.29
N TRP A 9 -11.80 -10.12 -29.26
CA TRP A 9 -11.94 -9.49 -27.98
C TRP A 9 -11.42 -8.05 -28.02
N GLN A 10 -12.18 -7.14 -27.41
CA GLN A 10 -11.83 -5.73 -27.27
C GLN A 10 -12.08 -5.23 -25.87
N LEU A 11 -11.10 -4.47 -25.33
CA LEU A 11 -11.19 -3.81 -24.04
C LEU A 11 -11.54 -2.34 -24.23
N SER A 12 -12.63 -1.88 -23.56
CA SER A 12 -13.03 -0.47 -23.57
C SER A 12 -13.43 0.00 -22.17
N GLY A 13 -13.09 1.27 -21.86
CA GLY A 13 -13.44 1.93 -20.61
C GLY A 13 -12.32 2.78 -20.06
N SER A 14 -12.45 3.20 -18.79
CA SER A 14 -11.47 4.01 -18.09
C SER A 14 -11.18 3.44 -16.72
N LYS A 15 -9.94 3.62 -16.26
CA LYS A 15 -9.48 3.31 -14.91
C LYS A 15 -8.85 4.51 -14.27
N PHE A 16 -9.05 4.65 -12.98
CA PHE A 16 -8.46 5.69 -12.16
C PHE A 16 -7.51 5.04 -11.15
N TYR A 17 -6.52 5.80 -10.69
CA TYR A 17 -5.53 5.33 -9.75
C TYR A 17 -4.72 4.13 -10.28
N THR A 18 -4.28 4.23 -11.54
CA THR A 18 -3.52 3.18 -12.25
C THR A 18 -2.04 3.18 -11.85
N THR A 19 -1.78 2.95 -10.58
CA THR A 19 -0.45 3.03 -9.97
C THR A 19 0.59 2.27 -10.77
N GLY A 20 1.65 2.97 -11.18
CA GLY A 20 2.79 2.40 -11.91
C GLY A 20 2.57 2.21 -13.42
N ALA A 21 1.36 2.39 -13.93
CA ALA A 21 1.05 2.13 -15.35
C ALA A 21 1.90 2.97 -16.32
N LEU A 22 2.25 4.21 -15.94
CA LEU A 22 3.09 5.09 -16.76
C LEU A 22 4.51 4.54 -16.99
N TYR A 23 5.00 3.68 -16.10
CA TYR A 23 6.35 3.11 -16.11
C TYR A 23 6.37 1.65 -16.57
N ALA A 24 5.22 1.06 -16.81
CA ALA A 24 5.07 -0.35 -17.12
C ALA A 24 4.95 -0.59 -18.64
N ASP A 25 5.46 -1.72 -19.11
CA ASP A 25 5.23 -2.19 -20.50
C ASP A 25 3.87 -2.88 -20.64
N TRP A 26 3.34 -3.42 -19.53
CA TRP A 26 2.08 -4.15 -19.49
C TRP A 26 1.23 -3.67 -18.31
N VAL A 27 -0.08 -3.64 -18.51
CA VAL A 27 -1.04 -3.36 -17.43
C VAL A 27 -2.07 -4.49 -17.35
N ASP A 28 -2.39 -4.86 -16.12
CA ASP A 28 -3.44 -5.81 -15.80
C ASP A 28 -4.71 -5.06 -15.39
N VAL A 29 -5.74 -5.19 -16.18
CA VAL A 29 -6.98 -4.39 -16.11
C VAL A 29 -8.14 -5.26 -15.67
N SER A 30 -8.74 -4.96 -14.53
CA SER A 30 -9.99 -5.61 -14.12
C SER A 30 -11.15 -5.11 -14.99
N ALA A 31 -11.90 -6.01 -15.62
CA ALA A 31 -13.06 -5.70 -16.47
C ALA A 31 -14.20 -6.70 -16.21
N ASN A 32 -15.37 -6.45 -16.77
CA ASN A 32 -16.43 -7.45 -16.89
C ASN A 32 -16.50 -7.95 -18.33
N ASN A 33 -16.62 -9.27 -18.50
CA ASN A 33 -16.86 -9.90 -19.79
C ASN A 33 -18.36 -9.79 -20.20
N PRO A 34 -18.78 -10.27 -21.37
CA PRO A 34 -20.18 -10.25 -21.80
C PRO A 34 -21.15 -10.96 -20.84
N ASP A 35 -20.69 -11.97 -20.12
CA ASP A 35 -21.47 -12.73 -19.13
C ASP A 35 -21.50 -12.05 -17.76
N GLU A 36 -21.07 -10.77 -17.69
CA GLU A 36 -20.95 -9.97 -16.45
C GLU A 36 -19.99 -10.59 -15.41
N GLN A 37 -19.18 -11.56 -15.80
CA GLN A 37 -18.16 -12.12 -14.93
C GLN A 37 -16.97 -11.19 -14.88
N ARG A 38 -16.36 -11.08 -13.70
CA ARG A 38 -15.15 -10.29 -13.51
C ARG A 38 -13.95 -11.02 -14.08
N VAL A 39 -13.21 -10.32 -14.92
CA VAL A 39 -11.97 -10.81 -15.57
C VAL A 39 -10.81 -9.87 -15.30
N SER A 40 -9.61 -10.42 -15.39
CA SER A 40 -8.35 -9.69 -15.51
C SER A 40 -7.91 -9.75 -16.96
N VAL A 41 -7.58 -8.62 -17.55
CA VAL A 41 -7.17 -8.48 -18.94
C VAL A 41 -5.81 -7.82 -18.98
N THR A 42 -4.81 -8.49 -19.53
CA THR A 42 -3.47 -7.94 -19.67
C THR A 42 -3.27 -7.37 -21.07
N VAL A 43 -2.88 -6.10 -21.17
CA VAL A 43 -2.59 -5.40 -22.43
C VAL A 43 -1.27 -4.65 -22.32
N ARG A 44 -0.65 -4.35 -23.46
CA ARG A 44 0.54 -3.50 -23.48
C ARG A 44 0.14 -2.04 -23.34
N THR A 45 0.98 -1.27 -22.67
CA THR A 45 0.76 0.17 -22.49
C THR A 45 0.88 0.97 -23.79
N ASN A 46 1.56 0.42 -24.78
CA ASN A 46 1.72 1.01 -26.11
C ASN A 46 0.80 0.39 -27.18
N ASP A 47 -0.16 -0.47 -26.80
CA ASP A 47 -1.13 -1.00 -27.75
C ASP A 47 -2.04 0.12 -28.29
N PRO A 48 -2.46 0.05 -29.57
CA PRO A 48 -3.44 0.98 -30.11
C PRO A 48 -4.70 1.05 -29.24
N GLY A 49 -5.13 2.28 -28.90
CA GLY A 49 -6.29 2.50 -28.05
C GLY A 49 -6.00 2.57 -26.54
N VAL A 50 -4.77 2.30 -26.09
CA VAL A 50 -4.35 2.53 -24.70
C VAL A 50 -3.80 3.95 -24.58
N GLU A 51 -4.32 4.70 -23.60
CA GLU A 51 -3.83 6.04 -23.25
C GLU A 51 -3.66 6.11 -21.74
N ILE A 52 -2.44 6.40 -21.29
CA ILE A 52 -2.10 6.56 -19.86
C ILE A 52 -1.74 8.01 -19.61
N ILE A 53 -2.41 8.65 -18.66
CA ILE A 53 -2.31 10.07 -18.38
C ILE A 53 -1.63 10.26 -17.02
N ASP A 54 -0.62 11.14 -16.97
CA ASP A 54 0.04 11.54 -15.73
C ASP A 54 -0.73 12.71 -15.09
N ASP A 55 -1.91 12.41 -14.54
CA ASP A 55 -2.82 13.37 -13.90
C ASP A 55 -3.01 13.12 -12.40
N TRP A 56 -2.12 12.31 -11.76
CA TRP A 56 -2.18 12.10 -10.33
C TRP A 56 -1.97 13.39 -9.54
N ASN A 57 -3.00 13.83 -8.84
CA ASN A 57 -3.04 15.08 -8.08
C ASN A 57 -3.20 14.85 -6.56
N GLY A 58 -2.71 13.75 -6.03
CA GLY A 58 -2.65 13.49 -4.59
C GLY A 58 -1.55 14.28 -3.91
N PHE A 59 -1.77 14.72 -2.66
CA PHE A 59 -0.76 15.46 -1.89
C PHE A 59 0.47 14.64 -1.50
N GLY A 60 0.43 13.31 -1.64
CA GLY A 60 1.54 12.39 -1.41
C GLY A 60 1.60 11.29 -2.45
N GLN A 61 2.64 10.47 -2.38
CA GLN A 61 2.90 9.43 -3.38
C GLN A 61 2.96 9.97 -4.82
N THR A 62 3.54 11.16 -4.99
CA THR A 62 3.53 11.91 -6.26
C THR A 62 4.29 11.23 -7.39
N LEU A 63 5.20 10.30 -7.07
CA LEU A 63 6.01 9.56 -8.06
C LEU A 63 5.40 8.20 -8.42
N THR A 64 4.18 7.89 -8.00
CA THR A 64 3.57 6.58 -8.28
C THR A 64 2.87 6.51 -9.63
N ALA A 65 2.75 7.64 -10.34
CA ALA A 65 1.98 7.73 -11.59
C ALA A 65 0.59 7.05 -11.46
N SER A 66 -0.14 7.38 -10.37
CA SER A 66 -1.46 6.82 -10.10
C SER A 66 -2.56 7.57 -10.85
N GLY A 67 -2.31 7.89 -12.12
CA GLY A 67 -3.19 8.66 -12.97
C GLY A 67 -4.33 7.86 -13.59
N THR A 68 -4.89 8.41 -14.65
CA THR A 68 -6.00 7.85 -15.42
C THR A 68 -5.48 7.01 -16.59
N ALA A 69 -6.14 5.89 -16.89
CA ALA A 69 -5.93 5.11 -18.09
C ALA A 69 -7.24 4.98 -18.87
N HIS A 70 -7.19 5.24 -20.17
CA HIS A 70 -8.29 5.01 -21.10
C HIS A 70 -7.98 3.86 -22.03
N PHE A 71 -8.99 3.05 -22.29
CA PHE A 71 -8.94 1.92 -23.21
C PHE A 71 -10.06 2.12 -24.24
N ARG A 72 -9.69 2.21 -25.53
CA ARG A 72 -10.63 2.43 -26.63
C ARG A 72 -10.49 1.30 -27.64
N GLU A 73 -11.40 0.31 -27.54
CA GLU A 73 -11.45 -0.85 -28.44
C GLU A 73 -10.08 -1.57 -28.58
N VAL A 74 -9.32 -1.64 -27.47
CA VAL A 74 -8.00 -2.26 -27.45
C VAL A 74 -8.12 -3.74 -27.79
N PRO A 75 -7.45 -4.24 -28.85
CA PRO A 75 -7.47 -5.65 -29.17
C PRO A 75 -6.88 -6.48 -28.03
N VAL A 76 -7.53 -7.59 -27.69
CA VAL A 76 -7.09 -8.46 -26.60
C VAL A 76 -6.92 -9.88 -27.11
N ASP A 77 -5.73 -10.45 -26.88
CA ASP A 77 -5.51 -11.89 -27.06
C ASP A 77 -6.31 -12.66 -26.00
N PRO A 78 -7.13 -13.67 -26.39
CA PRO A 78 -7.85 -14.51 -25.43
C PRO A 78 -6.96 -15.13 -24.34
N LEU A 79 -5.71 -15.40 -24.62
CA LEU A 79 -4.72 -15.94 -23.66
C LEU A 79 -4.39 -14.94 -22.54
N ASN A 80 -4.64 -13.65 -22.77
CA ASN A 80 -4.43 -12.60 -21.80
C ASN A 80 -5.68 -12.28 -20.96
N VAL A 81 -6.71 -13.12 -21.03
CA VAL A 81 -7.96 -12.98 -20.25
C VAL A 81 -8.05 -14.07 -19.21
N ILE A 82 -8.09 -13.71 -17.95
CA ILE A 82 -8.18 -14.64 -16.82
C ILE A 82 -9.43 -14.32 -16.02
N LEU A 83 -10.28 -15.31 -15.72
CA LEU A 83 -11.38 -15.12 -14.77
C LEU A 83 -10.81 -14.72 -13.41
N ALA A 84 -11.46 -13.76 -12.74
CA ALA A 84 -10.98 -13.25 -11.46
C ALA A 84 -10.93 -14.33 -10.37
N GLU A 85 -11.78 -15.34 -10.43
CA GLU A 85 -11.79 -16.51 -9.55
C GLU A 85 -10.57 -17.43 -9.74
N ASN A 86 -9.93 -17.40 -10.92
CA ASN A 86 -8.71 -18.17 -11.21
C ASN A 86 -7.43 -17.45 -10.76
N ARG A 87 -7.54 -16.26 -10.20
CA ARG A 87 -6.41 -15.62 -9.52
C ARG A 87 -6.11 -16.32 -8.19
N PHE A 88 -4.86 -16.22 -7.74
CA PHE A 88 -4.51 -16.71 -6.41
C PHE A 88 -5.38 -16.01 -5.35
N ARG A 89 -6.03 -16.81 -4.50
CA ARG A 89 -7.09 -16.36 -3.57
C ARG A 89 -6.59 -15.37 -2.51
N TYR A 90 -5.30 -15.38 -2.18
CA TYR A 90 -4.65 -14.46 -1.24
C TYR A 90 -4.16 -13.16 -1.90
N SER A 91 -4.57 -12.87 -3.14
CA SER A 91 -4.15 -11.65 -3.85
C SER A 91 -4.53 -10.35 -3.13
N PRO A 92 -5.70 -10.18 -2.48
CA PRO A 92 -5.99 -8.96 -1.73
C PRO A 92 -5.04 -8.77 -0.55
N ALA A 93 -4.77 -9.82 0.22
CA ALA A 93 -3.80 -9.79 1.32
C ALA A 93 -2.38 -9.50 0.82
N PHE A 94 -1.99 -10.04 -0.34
CA PHE A 94 -0.71 -9.74 -0.97
C PHE A 94 -0.56 -8.25 -1.28
N PHE A 95 -1.50 -7.64 -2.00
CA PHE A 95 -1.44 -6.22 -2.32
C PHE A 95 -1.46 -5.34 -1.08
N GLN A 96 -2.24 -5.71 -0.06
CA GLN A 96 -2.24 -4.98 1.21
C GLN A 96 -0.91 -5.10 1.95
N SER A 97 -0.23 -6.23 1.86
CA SER A 97 1.10 -6.43 2.45
C SER A 97 2.16 -5.56 1.77
N VAL A 98 2.06 -5.33 0.46
CA VAL A 98 2.92 -4.37 -0.26
C VAL A 98 2.76 -2.96 0.31
N HIS A 99 1.52 -2.52 0.58
CA HIS A 99 1.28 -1.22 1.23
C HIS A 99 1.90 -1.14 2.63
N THR A 100 1.75 -2.20 3.44
CA THR A 100 2.34 -2.27 4.78
C THR A 100 3.86 -2.23 4.74
N ALA A 101 4.48 -2.93 3.78
CA ALA A 101 5.93 -2.88 3.55
C ALA A 101 6.41 -1.48 3.13
N THR A 102 5.65 -0.81 2.27
CA THR A 102 5.97 0.57 1.84
C THR A 102 5.88 1.55 3.02
N LEU A 103 4.86 1.44 3.88
CA LEU A 103 4.76 2.23 5.12
C LEU A 103 5.96 1.96 6.04
N THR A 104 6.36 0.71 6.18
CA THR A 104 7.56 0.33 6.94
C THR A 104 8.81 0.98 6.37
N GLY A 105 8.96 1.01 5.05
CA GLY A 105 10.05 1.70 4.36
C GLY A 105 10.07 3.21 4.63
N ILE A 106 8.90 3.86 4.63
CA ILE A 106 8.77 5.27 5.04
C ILE A 106 9.23 5.46 6.48
N GLY A 107 8.81 4.58 7.40
CA GLY A 107 9.22 4.62 8.81
C GLY A 107 10.74 4.48 9.01
N ARG A 108 11.37 3.58 8.28
CA ARG A 108 12.83 3.42 8.32
C ARG A 108 13.55 4.67 7.82
N ALA A 109 13.14 5.17 6.65
CA ALA A 109 13.76 6.34 6.04
C ALA A 109 13.62 7.60 6.93
N LEU A 110 12.43 7.85 7.50
CA LEU A 110 12.23 8.99 8.40
C LEU A 110 13.10 8.91 9.66
N ALA A 111 13.25 7.73 10.26
CA ALA A 111 14.07 7.55 11.47
C ALA A 111 15.57 7.76 11.17
N GLU A 112 16.05 7.21 10.07
CA GLU A 112 17.44 7.37 9.63
C GLU A 112 17.77 8.82 9.27
N GLU A 113 16.91 9.48 8.51
CA GLU A 113 17.13 10.87 8.08
C GLU A 113 17.05 11.84 9.27
N THR A 114 16.10 11.62 10.20
CA THR A 114 15.99 12.42 11.43
C THR A 114 17.25 12.26 12.28
N ALA A 115 17.72 11.04 12.50
CA ALA A 115 18.95 10.78 13.23
C ALA A 115 20.16 11.47 12.59
N GLY A 116 20.26 11.45 11.25
CA GLY A 116 21.30 12.14 10.50
C GLY A 116 21.28 13.66 10.68
N HIS A 117 20.08 14.26 10.67
CA HIS A 117 19.91 15.69 10.94
C HIS A 117 20.31 16.06 12.37
N VAL A 118 19.89 15.28 13.37
CA VAL A 118 20.26 15.49 14.78
C VAL A 118 21.78 15.39 14.97
N ALA A 119 22.43 14.40 14.38
CA ALA A 119 23.86 14.19 14.51
C ALA A 119 24.70 15.37 13.97
N ARG A 120 24.24 15.97 12.86
CA ARG A 120 24.93 17.10 12.20
C ARG A 120 24.60 18.47 12.82
N ARG A 121 23.58 18.55 13.68
CA ARG A 121 23.12 19.83 14.22
C ARG A 121 24.08 20.36 15.27
N THR A 122 24.56 21.60 15.06
CA THR A 122 25.50 22.28 15.97
C THR A 122 24.79 23.23 16.95
N ARG A 123 23.62 23.77 16.57
CA ARG A 123 22.85 24.71 17.42
C ARG A 123 22.03 23.96 18.45
N SER A 124 22.15 24.36 19.70
CA SER A 124 21.26 23.95 20.80
C SER A 124 20.38 25.11 21.25
N PHE A 125 19.38 24.82 22.07
CA PHE A 125 18.55 25.84 22.74
C PHE A 125 19.03 26.04 24.18
N SER A 126 18.72 27.22 24.78
CA SER A 126 19.03 27.51 26.18
C SER A 126 18.33 26.56 27.17
N SER A 127 17.18 26.01 26.76
CA SER A 127 16.45 24.97 27.53
C SER A 127 16.90 23.54 27.26
N GLY A 128 17.90 23.35 26.41
CA GLY A 128 18.47 22.01 26.13
C GLY A 128 19.25 21.46 27.32
N ASN A 129 19.26 20.14 27.44
CA ASN A 129 19.90 19.42 28.56
C ASN A 129 21.33 18.99 28.26
N ALA A 130 21.88 19.40 27.11
CA ALA A 130 23.27 19.12 26.73
C ALA A 130 23.84 20.23 25.82
N PRO A 131 25.17 20.43 25.81
CA PRO A 131 25.83 21.41 24.93
C PRO A 131 25.63 21.14 23.45
N ARG A 132 25.43 19.87 23.07
CA ARG A 132 25.14 19.43 21.70
C ARG A 132 23.81 18.70 21.66
N VAL A 133 22.97 18.99 20.67
CA VAL A 133 21.67 18.35 20.46
C VAL A 133 21.78 16.83 20.36
N ALA A 134 22.87 16.33 19.76
CA ALA A 134 23.11 14.90 19.64
C ALA A 134 23.32 14.17 20.98
N HIS A 135 23.49 14.90 22.07
CA HIS A 135 23.62 14.36 23.44
C HIS A 135 22.44 14.75 24.35
N ASP A 136 21.48 15.49 23.83
CA ASP A 136 20.29 15.88 24.58
C ASP A 136 19.37 14.65 24.77
N PRO A 137 19.10 14.23 26.03
CA PRO A 137 18.32 13.01 26.30
C PRO A 137 16.88 13.10 25.78
N GLN A 138 16.26 14.28 25.73
CA GLN A 138 14.91 14.44 25.21
C GLN A 138 14.88 14.28 23.68
N VAL A 139 15.86 14.84 22.98
CA VAL A 139 15.98 14.66 21.52
C VAL A 139 16.30 13.21 21.18
N LEU A 140 17.19 12.58 21.94
CA LEU A 140 17.51 11.15 21.76
C LEU A 140 16.30 10.25 22.02
N GLN A 141 15.44 10.63 22.99
CA GLN A 141 14.19 9.90 23.24
C GLN A 141 13.25 9.97 22.02
N VAL A 142 13.09 11.14 21.41
CA VAL A 142 12.27 11.25 20.19
C VAL A 142 12.82 10.37 19.08
N VAL A 143 14.12 10.47 18.77
CA VAL A 143 14.76 9.63 17.75
C VAL A 143 14.63 8.13 18.07
N GLY A 144 14.77 7.75 19.35
CA GLY A 144 14.57 6.38 19.82
C GLY A 144 13.15 5.88 19.56
N ASN A 145 12.13 6.71 19.79
CA ASN A 145 10.74 6.39 19.53
C ASN A 145 10.47 6.21 18.02
N LEU A 146 11.03 7.08 17.16
CA LEU A 146 10.94 6.93 15.70
C LEU A 146 11.55 5.60 15.23
N ARG A 147 12.73 5.26 15.76
CA ARG A 147 13.41 4.01 15.45
C ARG A 147 12.59 2.78 15.91
N SER A 148 12.02 2.86 17.09
CA SER A 148 11.16 1.79 17.65
C SER A 148 9.89 1.60 16.85
N ALA A 149 9.25 2.69 16.39
CA ALA A 149 8.08 2.62 15.51
C ALA A 149 8.41 1.94 14.17
N ALA A 150 9.56 2.28 13.57
CA ALA A 150 10.03 1.63 12.34
C ALA A 150 10.34 0.14 12.55
N TYR A 151 10.93 -0.23 13.70
CA TYR A 151 11.21 -1.61 14.06
C TYR A 151 9.92 -2.42 14.22
N ALA A 152 8.95 -1.89 14.98
CA ALA A 152 7.65 -2.54 15.18
C ALA A 152 6.90 -2.73 13.85
N ALA A 153 6.87 -1.70 13.00
CA ALA A 153 6.28 -1.79 11.68
C ALA A 153 6.93 -2.88 10.80
N GLY A 154 8.27 -3.01 10.88
CA GLY A 154 9.03 -4.05 10.18
C GLY A 154 8.69 -5.46 10.66
N ALA A 155 8.60 -5.65 11.98
CA ALA A 155 8.24 -6.94 12.57
C ALA A 155 6.80 -7.35 12.17
N ILE A 156 5.86 -6.39 12.18
CA ILE A 156 4.47 -6.62 11.76
C ILE A 156 4.40 -6.95 10.26
N ALA A 157 5.11 -6.22 9.41
CA ALA A 157 5.15 -6.52 7.97
C ALA A 157 5.70 -7.93 7.70
N ALA A 158 6.71 -8.38 8.46
CA ALA A 158 7.24 -9.73 8.34
C ALA A 158 6.19 -10.81 8.65
N GLN A 159 5.30 -10.58 9.63
CA GLN A 159 4.19 -11.51 9.92
C GLN A 159 3.21 -11.63 8.75
N ASN A 160 2.90 -10.52 8.04
CA ASN A 160 2.06 -10.58 6.85
C ASN A 160 2.67 -11.50 5.78
N PHE A 161 3.98 -11.38 5.53
CA PHE A 161 4.65 -12.23 4.54
C PHE A 161 4.68 -13.70 4.95
N GLN A 162 4.83 -13.99 6.24
CA GLN A 162 4.72 -15.37 6.74
C GLN A 162 3.30 -15.93 6.57
N ALA A 163 2.27 -15.10 6.77
CA ALA A 163 0.89 -15.53 6.52
C ALA A 163 0.62 -15.78 5.03
N LEU A 164 1.15 -14.93 4.15
CA LEU A 164 1.08 -15.12 2.70
C LEU A 164 1.83 -16.37 2.24
N GLU A 165 3.00 -16.63 2.82
CA GLU A 165 3.77 -17.86 2.51
C GLU A 165 2.96 -19.11 2.85
N ARG A 166 2.30 -19.15 4.01
CA ARG A 166 1.41 -20.26 4.36
C ARG A 166 0.28 -20.46 3.35
N ALA A 167 -0.34 -19.36 2.89
CA ALA A 167 -1.39 -19.42 1.87
C ALA A 167 -0.84 -19.88 0.51
N HIS A 168 0.35 -19.46 0.14
CA HIS A 168 1.03 -19.89 -1.08
C HIS A 168 1.36 -21.39 -1.04
N GLN A 169 1.92 -21.88 0.05
CA GLN A 169 2.24 -23.30 0.20
C GLN A 169 0.99 -24.18 0.17
N ALA A 170 -0.10 -23.76 0.82
CA ALA A 170 -1.37 -24.47 0.74
C ALA A 170 -1.94 -24.50 -0.68
N HIS A 171 -1.78 -23.43 -1.44
CA HIS A 171 -2.16 -23.38 -2.86
C HIS A 171 -1.35 -24.35 -3.72
N LEU A 172 -0.02 -24.41 -3.52
CA LEU A 172 0.85 -25.32 -4.26
C LEU A 172 0.59 -26.80 -3.97
N ASN A 173 0.13 -27.10 -2.75
CA ASN A 173 -0.18 -28.48 -2.33
C ASN A 173 -1.60 -28.93 -2.72
N ASP A 174 -2.38 -28.08 -3.39
CA ASP A 174 -3.77 -28.34 -3.82
C ASP A 174 -4.69 -28.77 -2.64
N ASP A 175 -4.41 -28.25 -1.44
CA ASP A 175 -5.22 -28.50 -0.24
C ASP A 175 -6.22 -27.35 -0.04
N GLU A 176 -7.43 -27.55 -0.53
CA GLU A 176 -8.49 -26.53 -0.51
C GLU A 176 -8.88 -26.10 0.92
N HIS A 177 -8.89 -27.04 1.88
CA HIS A 177 -9.22 -26.70 3.27
C HIS A 177 -8.11 -25.88 3.93
N ALA A 178 -6.85 -26.30 3.79
CA ALA A 178 -5.70 -25.56 4.29
C ALA A 178 -5.58 -24.19 3.61
N LEU A 179 -5.81 -24.12 2.30
CA LEU A 179 -5.80 -22.87 1.53
C LEU A 179 -6.86 -21.90 2.05
N SER A 180 -8.11 -22.35 2.21
CA SER A 180 -9.19 -21.50 2.71
C SER A 180 -8.88 -20.94 4.11
N HIS A 181 -8.37 -21.79 5.01
CA HIS A 181 -7.95 -21.36 6.34
C HIS A 181 -6.79 -20.35 6.28
N ALA A 182 -5.73 -20.65 5.51
CA ALA A 182 -4.55 -19.79 5.41
C ALA A 182 -4.87 -18.42 4.77
N VAL A 183 -5.77 -18.36 3.79
CA VAL A 183 -6.27 -17.12 3.20
C VAL A 183 -7.00 -16.26 4.25
N ASN A 184 -7.91 -16.86 5.04
CA ASN A 184 -8.61 -16.14 6.09
C ASN A 184 -7.64 -15.55 7.14
N ILE A 185 -6.62 -16.31 7.51
CA ILE A 185 -5.57 -15.81 8.43
C ILE A 185 -4.74 -14.69 7.78
N ALA A 186 -4.39 -14.82 6.51
CA ALA A 186 -3.65 -13.76 5.80
C ALA A 186 -4.47 -12.45 5.72
N GLU A 187 -5.77 -12.52 5.42
CA GLU A 187 -6.66 -11.35 5.43
C GLU A 187 -6.80 -10.73 6.83
N LEU A 188 -6.84 -11.55 7.88
CA LEU A 188 -6.87 -11.07 9.27
C LEU A 188 -5.57 -10.35 9.63
N GLU A 189 -4.42 -10.96 9.33
CA GLU A 189 -3.09 -10.38 9.58
C GLU A 189 -2.95 -9.01 8.90
N VAL A 190 -3.33 -8.89 7.62
CA VAL A 190 -3.23 -7.62 6.91
C VAL A 190 -4.24 -6.58 7.40
N ALA A 191 -5.40 -6.98 7.91
CA ALA A 191 -6.36 -6.06 8.51
C ALA A 191 -5.82 -5.46 9.82
N GLN A 192 -5.22 -6.29 10.68
CA GLN A 192 -4.56 -5.87 11.92
C GLN A 192 -3.37 -4.96 11.64
N SER A 193 -2.48 -5.40 10.75
CA SER A 193 -1.25 -4.68 10.41
C SER A 193 -1.51 -3.33 9.76
N GLN A 194 -2.48 -3.22 8.85
CA GLN A 194 -2.85 -1.95 8.22
C GLN A 194 -3.23 -0.90 9.26
N THR A 195 -4.02 -1.29 10.26
CA THR A 195 -4.45 -0.37 11.31
C THR A 195 -3.27 0.10 12.14
N ILE A 196 -2.47 -0.83 12.67
CA ILE A 196 -1.37 -0.54 13.58
C ILE A 196 -0.24 0.21 12.87
N VAL A 197 0.24 -0.29 11.73
CA VAL A 197 1.38 0.29 11.00
C VAL A 197 1.04 1.68 10.47
N SER A 198 -0.19 1.90 9.99
CA SER A 198 -0.62 3.23 9.56
C SER A 198 -0.54 4.26 10.69
N ASP A 199 -1.06 3.92 11.88
CA ASP A 199 -1.03 4.84 13.03
C ASP A 199 0.39 5.10 13.52
N LEU A 200 1.22 4.06 13.62
CA LEU A 200 2.62 4.19 14.01
C LEU A 200 3.40 5.13 13.08
N ILE A 201 3.29 4.95 11.77
CA ILE A 201 4.11 5.69 10.81
C ILE A 201 3.56 7.09 10.57
N ILE A 202 2.25 7.29 10.54
CA ILE A 202 1.65 8.63 10.45
C ILE A 202 2.06 9.46 11.69
N LYS A 203 1.97 8.88 12.89
CA LYS A 203 2.41 9.55 14.13
C LYS A 203 3.90 9.87 14.08
N ALA A 204 4.77 8.89 13.80
CA ALA A 204 6.21 9.07 13.72
C ALA A 204 6.60 10.17 12.72
N SER A 205 5.90 10.27 11.59
CA SER A 205 6.16 11.30 10.57
C SER A 205 5.77 12.73 11.00
N GLY A 206 4.96 12.87 12.04
CA GLY A 206 4.74 14.15 12.74
C GLY A 206 5.78 14.39 13.83
N ASP A 207 6.04 13.38 14.66
CA ASP A 207 6.92 13.49 15.83
C ASP A 207 8.39 13.82 15.47
N LEU A 208 8.84 13.54 14.24
CA LEU A 208 10.21 13.86 13.81
C LEU A 208 10.55 15.36 13.96
N PHE A 209 9.55 16.24 13.83
CA PHE A 209 9.75 17.69 13.96
C PHE A 209 10.07 18.13 15.39
N ASP A 210 9.68 17.35 16.40
CA ASP A 210 10.02 17.63 17.80
C ASP A 210 11.52 17.48 18.07
N ALA A 211 12.19 16.58 17.35
CA ALA A 211 13.65 16.45 17.42
C ALA A 211 14.40 17.53 16.62
N LEU A 212 13.79 18.11 15.60
CA LEU A 212 14.46 18.97 14.62
C LEU A 212 14.03 20.45 14.69
N SER A 213 12.88 20.73 15.31
CA SER A 213 12.29 22.06 15.51
C SER A 213 12.01 22.86 14.21
N ALA A 214 11.81 24.18 14.32
CA ALA A 214 11.30 25.03 13.25
C ALA A 214 12.08 24.97 11.92
N SER A 215 13.39 24.82 11.94
CA SER A 215 14.18 24.72 10.71
C SER A 215 13.88 23.48 9.88
N ALA A 216 13.32 22.44 10.49
CA ALA A 216 12.88 21.22 9.79
C ALA A 216 11.64 21.44 8.91
N THR A 217 10.89 22.50 9.15
CA THR A 217 9.70 22.83 8.36
C THR A 217 10.02 23.56 7.05
N LEU A 218 11.30 23.85 6.78
CA LEU A 218 11.72 24.50 5.54
C LEU A 218 11.46 23.60 4.33
N LYS A 219 10.79 24.15 3.32
CA LYS A 219 10.42 23.42 2.08
C LYS A 219 11.58 22.67 1.41
N PRO A 220 12.83 23.22 1.32
CA PRO A 220 13.92 22.50 0.67
C PRO A 220 14.33 21.20 1.36
N LEU A 221 14.03 21.02 2.65
CA LEU A 221 14.29 19.78 3.36
C LEU A 221 13.26 18.69 3.02
N GLY A 222 12.04 19.09 2.67
CA GLY A 222 10.99 18.18 2.22
C GLY A 222 10.60 17.11 3.24
N LEU A 223 10.83 17.32 4.55
CA LEU A 223 10.59 16.31 5.58
C LEU A 223 9.09 16.01 5.78
N ASP A 224 8.21 16.93 5.42
CA ASP A 224 6.77 16.76 5.37
C ASP A 224 6.33 15.66 4.38
N ARG A 225 7.21 15.29 3.42
CA ARG A 225 6.94 14.20 2.48
C ARG A 225 6.68 12.86 3.19
N PHE A 226 7.29 12.62 4.34
CA PHE A 226 7.08 11.40 5.11
C PHE A 226 5.63 11.28 5.54
N TRP A 227 5.06 12.35 6.11
CA TRP A 227 3.66 12.39 6.50
C TRP A 227 2.73 12.33 5.28
N ARG A 228 2.99 13.13 4.26
CA ARG A 228 2.17 13.16 3.04
C ARG A 228 2.10 11.79 2.39
N ASN A 229 3.24 11.12 2.24
CA ASN A 229 3.32 9.78 1.65
C ASN A 229 2.65 8.72 2.53
N ALA A 230 2.93 8.71 3.83
CA ALA A 230 2.32 7.75 4.76
C ALA A 230 0.80 7.92 4.82
N ARG A 231 0.31 9.17 4.87
CA ARG A 231 -1.12 9.45 4.93
C ARG A 231 -1.83 9.05 3.64
N THR A 232 -1.27 9.36 2.48
CA THR A 232 -1.82 8.98 1.18
C THR A 232 -1.92 7.45 1.07
N LEU A 233 -0.84 6.75 1.35
CA LEU A 233 -0.80 5.29 1.29
C LEU A 233 -1.79 4.62 2.26
N SER A 234 -1.92 5.16 3.48
CA SER A 234 -2.89 4.68 4.48
C SER A 234 -4.35 4.94 4.08
N SER A 235 -4.60 5.76 3.06
CA SER A 235 -5.94 6.06 2.53
C SER A 235 -6.31 5.23 1.31
N HIS A 236 -5.42 4.34 0.85
CA HIS A 236 -5.63 3.51 -0.35
C HIS A 236 -6.94 2.71 -0.29
N ASN A 237 -7.28 2.18 0.87
CA ASN A 237 -8.59 1.56 1.11
C ASN A 237 -9.14 1.96 2.49
N PRO A 238 -10.46 1.78 2.75
CA PRO A 238 -11.10 2.26 3.96
C PRO A 238 -10.65 1.50 5.22
N ARG A 239 -9.55 1.93 5.83
CA ARG A 239 -8.99 1.29 7.04
C ARG A 239 -9.91 1.35 8.25
N ILE A 240 -10.86 2.29 8.27
CA ILE A 240 -11.81 2.46 9.39
C ILE A 240 -12.65 1.22 9.69
N TYR A 241 -12.82 0.33 8.71
CA TYR A 241 -13.59 -0.91 8.88
C TYR A 241 -12.74 -2.08 9.39
N LYS A 242 -11.40 -1.96 9.37
CA LYS A 242 -10.51 -3.09 9.66
C LYS A 242 -10.59 -3.55 11.11
N SER A 243 -10.63 -2.62 12.07
CA SER A 243 -10.78 -2.97 13.49
C SER A 243 -12.08 -3.72 13.78
N ARG A 244 -13.19 -3.36 13.10
CA ARG A 244 -14.45 -4.08 13.21
C ARG A 244 -14.34 -5.51 12.68
N ILE A 245 -13.70 -5.69 11.52
CA ILE A 245 -13.46 -7.03 10.93
C ILE A 245 -12.66 -7.90 11.89
N VAL A 246 -11.59 -7.35 12.46
CA VAL A 246 -10.75 -8.05 13.45
C VAL A 246 -11.54 -8.41 14.72
N GLY A 247 -12.34 -7.47 15.22
CA GLY A 247 -13.19 -7.68 16.41
C GLY A 247 -14.26 -8.75 16.17
N ASP A 248 -14.90 -8.72 15.01
CA ASP A 248 -15.93 -9.70 14.63
C ASP A 248 -15.35 -11.12 14.49
N PHE A 249 -14.17 -11.24 13.90
CA PHE A 249 -13.45 -12.51 13.89
C PHE A 249 -13.13 -13.01 15.32
N ALA A 250 -12.65 -12.13 16.19
CA ALA A 250 -12.25 -12.51 17.54
C ALA A 250 -13.45 -12.91 18.44
N VAL A 251 -14.61 -12.28 18.25
CA VAL A 251 -15.81 -12.52 19.09
C VAL A 251 -16.69 -13.63 18.50
N ASN A 252 -16.93 -13.59 17.21
CA ASN A 252 -17.93 -14.42 16.54
C ASN A 252 -17.34 -15.48 15.62
N GLY A 253 -16.01 -15.45 15.36
CA GLY A 253 -15.37 -16.33 14.40
C GLY A 253 -15.71 -16.01 12.94
N THR A 254 -16.31 -14.85 12.64
CA THR A 254 -16.69 -14.45 11.29
C THR A 254 -15.43 -14.26 10.43
N PRO A 255 -15.26 -15.02 9.34
CA PRO A 255 -14.09 -14.87 8.47
C PRO A 255 -13.99 -13.46 7.90
N PRO A 256 -12.78 -12.88 7.73
CA PRO A 256 -12.61 -11.62 7.02
C PRO A 256 -13.17 -11.72 5.59
N PRO A 257 -13.74 -10.63 5.03
CA PRO A 257 -14.23 -10.65 3.66
C PRO A 257 -13.06 -10.86 2.70
N ALA A 258 -13.19 -11.84 1.80
CA ALA A 258 -12.16 -12.20 0.82
C ALA A 258 -11.83 -11.07 -0.18
N GLN A 259 -12.74 -10.13 -0.37
CA GLN A 259 -12.53 -8.92 -1.18
C GLN A 259 -13.36 -7.77 -0.62
N TRP A 260 -12.76 -6.59 -0.54
CA TRP A 260 -13.55 -5.38 -0.43
C TRP A 260 -13.98 -4.92 -1.84
N ARG A 261 -15.19 -4.42 -1.96
CA ARG A 261 -15.71 -3.88 -3.22
C ARG A 261 -16.13 -2.44 -2.99
N ILE A 262 -15.95 -1.60 -4.02
CA ILE A 262 -16.62 -0.31 -4.06
C ILE A 262 -18.11 -0.62 -4.16
N GLY A 263 -18.91 -0.06 -3.25
CA GLY A 263 -20.35 -0.25 -3.24
C GLY A 263 -20.97 0.19 -4.56
N VAL A 264 -22.08 -0.43 -4.91
CA VAL A 264 -22.91 0.02 -6.03
C VAL A 264 -23.67 1.25 -5.52
N ALA A 265 -23.56 2.36 -6.26
CA ALA A 265 -24.38 3.54 -6.00
C ALA A 265 -25.84 3.26 -6.35
#